data_63f3463d613ea47d180475c1227bf914
#
_entry.id   63f3463d613ea47d180475c1227bf914
#
_cell.length_a   1.000
_cell.length_b   1.000
_cell.length_c   1.000
_cell.angle_alpha   90.00
_cell.angle_beta   90.00
_cell.angle_gamma   90.00
#
_symmetry.space_group_name_H-M   'P 1'
#
loop_
_entity.id
_entity.type
_entity.pdbx_description
1 polymer ?
#
loop_
_entity_poly.entity_id
_entity_poly.type
_entity_poly.pdbx_seq_one_letter_code
_entity_poly.pdbx_strand_id
1 'polypeptide(L)'
;MVNIHTSVNIKVEELNVKHYIGKAIRALHAEIAVKNVEVKERENCDMIVNYNPAYLESILLNFIYNAIKYSHSDRRPVIDLSCYRENDYQVLQISDNGIGIDLEKHGKELFGMYKTFNGNPDSKGMGLFMSKNQIDAMGGKVTVSSTLNEGTTFKIYFK
;
A
#
# COMPACT_ATOMS: atom_id res chain seq x y z
N MET A 1 -8.42 19.65 18.49
CA MET A 1 -7.81 19.60 18.21
C MET A 1 -6.89 19.22 17.78
N VAL A 2 -6.73 19.24 17.82
CA VAL A 2 -5.90 19.19 17.44
C VAL A 2 -5.16 18.51 16.70
N ASN A 3 -5.02 18.48 16.19
CA ASN A 3 -4.19 18.02 15.27
C ASN A 3 -2.86 18.57 15.32
N ILE A 4 -2.39 18.79 16.40
CA ILE A 4 -1.13 19.42 16.60
C ILE A 4 -0.03 18.63 16.04
N HIS A 5 -0.16 17.32 16.14
CA HIS A 5 0.87 16.44 15.67
C HIS A 5 1.01 16.41 14.16
N THR A 6 0.08 17.03 13.45
CA THR A 6 0.03 16.79 12.06
C THR A 6 1.01 17.55 11.26
N SER A 7 1.62 18.55 11.76
CA SER A 7 2.35 19.34 10.84
C SER A 7 3.69 19.74 11.30
N VAL A 8 3.85 19.89 12.53
CA VAL A 8 4.98 20.67 12.97
C VAL A 8 6.29 19.97 12.90
N ASN A 9 6.29 18.68 13.18
CA ASN A 9 7.54 17.97 13.35
C ASN A 9 7.79 16.84 12.39
N ILE A 10 7.08 16.80 11.27
CA ILE A 10 7.30 15.75 10.30
C ILE A 10 8.52 16.09 9.48
N LYS A 11 9.57 15.29 9.63
CA LYS A 11 10.79 15.49 8.87
C LYS A 11 10.63 14.93 7.48
N VAL A 12 11.11 15.66 6.49
CA VAL A 12 10.99 15.30 5.09
C VAL A 12 12.37 15.24 4.47
N GLU A 13 12.62 14.21 3.70
CA GLU A 13 13.89 14.02 2.99
C GLU A 13 13.59 13.59 1.57
N GLU A 14 14.56 13.75 0.69
CA GLU A 14 14.46 13.20 -0.65
C GLU A 14 14.70 11.70 -0.57
N LEU A 15 13.71 10.92 -0.98
CA LEU A 15 13.76 9.46 -0.88
C LEU A 15 13.53 8.84 -2.24
N ASN A 16 14.24 7.75 -2.51
CA ASN A 16 14.05 6.99 -3.75
C ASN A 16 13.06 5.87 -3.49
N VAL A 17 11.94 5.90 -4.17
CA VAL A 17 10.86 4.93 -3.97
C VAL A 17 11.31 3.51 -4.25
N LYS A 18 12.11 3.31 -5.30
CA LYS A 18 12.62 1.99 -5.63
C LYS A 18 13.43 1.38 -4.48
N HIS A 19 14.23 2.18 -3.82
CA HIS A 19 15.00 1.73 -2.67
C HIS A 19 14.09 1.24 -1.55
N TYR A 20 13.01 1.96 -1.29
CA TYR A 20 12.06 1.59 -0.22
C TYR A 20 11.21 0.38 -0.60
N ILE A 21 10.88 0.24 -1.89
CA ILE A 21 10.24 -0.99 -2.38
C ILE A 21 11.16 -2.19 -2.08
N GLY A 22 12.44 -2.05 -2.38
CA GLY A 22 13.40 -3.12 -2.11
C GLY A 22 13.48 -3.47 -0.63
N LYS A 23 13.45 -2.46 0.24
CA LYS A 23 13.44 -2.70 1.69
C LYS A 23 12.21 -3.49 2.12
N ALA A 24 11.04 -3.14 1.59
CA ALA A 24 9.80 -3.82 1.94
C ALA A 24 9.84 -5.27 1.46
N ILE A 25 10.30 -5.50 0.24
CA ILE A 25 10.41 -6.86 -0.30
C ILE A 25 11.36 -7.71 0.54
N ARG A 26 12.48 -7.16 0.94
CA ARG A 26 13.42 -7.89 1.80
C ARG A 26 12.81 -8.20 3.16
N ALA A 27 12.06 -7.25 3.72
CA ALA A 27 11.42 -7.45 5.02
C ALA A 27 10.35 -8.54 4.95
N LEU A 28 9.73 -8.72 3.80
CA LEU A 28 8.66 -9.70 3.60
C LEU A 28 9.16 -10.98 2.91
N HIS A 29 10.46 -11.19 2.92
CA HIS A 29 11.09 -12.32 2.23
C HIS A 29 10.45 -13.67 2.60
N ALA A 30 10.18 -13.90 3.88
CA ALA A 30 9.62 -15.18 4.31
C ALA A 30 8.19 -15.38 3.78
N GLU A 31 7.38 -14.34 3.88
CA GLU A 31 6.01 -14.38 3.39
C GLU A 31 5.94 -14.59 1.88
N ILE A 32 6.83 -13.90 1.17
CA ILE A 32 6.93 -14.05 -0.29
C ILE A 32 7.31 -15.49 -0.64
N ALA A 33 8.28 -16.05 0.07
CA ALA A 33 8.74 -17.41 -0.20
C ALA A 33 7.66 -18.45 0.09
N VAL A 34 6.98 -18.31 1.23
CA VAL A 34 5.96 -19.27 1.64
C VAL A 34 4.82 -19.35 0.63
N LYS A 35 4.40 -18.21 0.10
CA LYS A 35 3.28 -18.19 -0.86
C LYS A 35 3.74 -18.18 -2.31
N ASN A 36 5.04 -18.25 -2.55
CA ASN A 36 5.60 -18.24 -3.90
C ASN A 36 5.12 -17.03 -4.70
N VAL A 37 5.21 -15.86 -4.10
CA VAL A 37 4.72 -14.63 -4.72
C VAL A 37 5.65 -14.18 -5.82
N GLU A 38 5.09 -13.79 -6.96
CA GLU A 38 5.84 -13.14 -8.02
C GLU A 38 5.67 -11.64 -7.89
N VAL A 39 6.77 -10.90 -7.77
CA VAL A 39 6.75 -9.44 -7.70
C VAL A 39 7.28 -8.89 -9.01
N LYS A 40 6.47 -8.09 -9.70
CA LYS A 40 6.84 -7.49 -10.97
C LYS A 40 6.87 -5.98 -10.85
N GLU A 41 7.96 -5.37 -11.27
CA GLU A 41 8.02 -3.93 -11.40
C GLU A 41 7.79 -3.61 -12.87
N ARG A 42 6.57 -3.19 -13.21
CA ARG A 42 6.20 -2.95 -14.61
C ARG A 42 6.85 -1.71 -15.17
N GLU A 43 6.94 -0.68 -14.34
CA GLU A 43 7.55 0.57 -14.73
C GLU A 43 8.71 0.85 -13.81
N ASN A 44 9.63 1.66 -14.26
CA ASN A 44 10.77 1.98 -13.43
C ASN A 44 10.34 2.90 -12.29
N CYS A 45 10.35 2.39 -11.08
CA CYS A 45 10.00 3.16 -9.90
C CYS A 45 11.18 3.92 -9.31
N ASP A 46 12.16 4.23 -10.13
CA ASP A 46 13.31 5.03 -9.73
C ASP A 46 12.89 6.49 -9.71
N MET A 47 12.02 6.84 -8.79
CA MET A 47 11.51 8.19 -8.65
C MET A 47 11.80 8.71 -7.25
N ILE A 48 12.03 10.02 -7.18
CA ILE A 48 12.35 10.69 -5.92
C ILE A 48 11.10 11.37 -5.41
N VAL A 49 10.80 11.17 -4.14
CA VAL A 49 9.71 11.86 -3.47
C VAL A 49 10.26 12.55 -2.23
N ASN A 50 9.67 13.68 -1.88
CA ASN A 50 10.01 14.37 -0.64
C ASN A 50 9.04 13.87 0.43
N TYR A 51 9.55 13.06 1.34
CA TYR A 51 8.68 12.32 2.24
C TYR A 51 9.37 12.03 3.55
N ASN A 52 8.59 11.66 4.55
CA ASN A 52 9.15 11.18 5.80
C ASN A 52 9.59 9.72 5.63
N PRO A 53 10.85 9.41 5.96
CA PRO A 53 11.36 8.04 5.74
C PRO A 53 10.58 6.95 6.46
N ALA A 54 10.21 7.18 7.71
CA ALA A 54 9.47 6.18 8.49
C ALA A 54 8.08 5.95 7.90
N TYR A 55 7.45 7.01 7.41
CA TYR A 55 6.13 6.88 6.77
C TYR A 55 6.24 6.08 5.47
N LEU A 56 7.22 6.39 4.65
CA LEU A 56 7.36 5.68 3.37
C LEU A 56 7.63 4.20 3.60
N GLU A 57 8.50 3.89 4.54
CA GLU A 57 8.79 2.50 4.88
C GLU A 57 7.53 1.77 5.35
N SER A 58 6.78 2.37 6.25
CA SER A 58 5.58 1.78 6.81
C SER A 58 4.48 1.60 5.75
N ILE A 59 4.28 2.61 4.91
CA ILE A 59 3.27 2.57 3.86
C ILE A 59 3.56 1.43 2.88
N LEU A 60 4.78 1.34 2.39
CA LEU A 60 5.11 0.30 1.42
C LEU A 60 5.00 -1.09 2.03
N LEU A 61 5.47 -1.23 3.26
CA LEU A 61 5.38 -2.51 3.95
C LEU A 61 3.93 -2.94 4.10
N ASN A 62 3.06 -2.04 4.53
CA ASN A 62 1.66 -2.36 4.77
C ASN A 62 0.91 -2.73 3.50
N PHE A 63 1.10 -1.97 2.41
CA PHE A 63 0.37 -2.25 1.18
C PHE A 63 0.87 -3.52 0.50
N ILE A 64 2.18 -3.76 0.51
CA ILE A 64 2.71 -4.98 -0.08
C ILE A 64 2.33 -6.20 0.76
N TYR A 65 2.38 -6.08 2.08
CA TYR A 65 1.97 -7.15 2.97
C TYR A 65 0.49 -7.52 2.74
N ASN A 66 -0.37 -6.51 2.59
CA ASN A 66 -1.78 -6.78 2.33
C ASN A 66 -1.98 -7.56 1.04
N ALA A 67 -1.23 -7.22 0.01
CA ALA A 67 -1.33 -7.93 -1.27
C ALA A 67 -0.95 -9.40 -1.12
N ILE A 68 0.02 -9.69 -0.26
CA ILE A 68 0.43 -11.07 0.01
C ILE A 68 -0.63 -11.77 0.86
N LYS A 69 -1.11 -11.11 1.90
CA LYS A 69 -2.01 -11.70 2.87
C LYS A 69 -3.33 -12.12 2.25
N TYR A 70 -3.85 -11.30 1.36
CA TYR A 70 -5.16 -11.55 0.75
C TYR A 70 -5.05 -12.16 -0.64
N SER A 71 -4.00 -12.93 -0.87
CA SER A 71 -3.84 -13.65 -2.12
C SER A 71 -4.89 -14.76 -2.26
N HIS A 72 -5.17 -15.10 -3.51
CA HIS A 72 -6.15 -16.14 -3.83
C HIS A 72 -5.48 -17.51 -3.74
N SER A 73 -6.16 -18.47 -3.12
CA SER A 73 -5.57 -19.78 -2.88
C SER A 73 -5.41 -20.62 -4.16
N ASP A 74 -6.18 -20.29 -5.20
CA ASP A 74 -6.22 -21.12 -6.40
C ASP A 74 -5.26 -20.67 -7.50
N ARG A 75 -4.44 -19.68 -7.24
CA ARG A 75 -3.47 -19.21 -8.24
C ARG A 75 -2.25 -18.63 -7.57
N ARG A 76 -1.16 -18.61 -8.31
CA ARG A 76 0.08 -18.02 -7.81
C ARG A 76 -0.12 -16.52 -7.60
N PRO A 77 0.21 -16.00 -6.41
CA PRO A 77 0.08 -14.56 -6.18
C PRO A 77 1.05 -13.77 -7.05
N VAL A 78 0.54 -12.71 -7.66
CA VAL A 78 1.35 -11.78 -8.44
C VAL A 78 1.08 -10.37 -7.92
N ILE A 79 2.15 -9.63 -7.65
CA ILE A 79 2.07 -8.24 -7.25
C ILE A 79 2.77 -7.43 -8.33
N ASP A 80 2.02 -6.53 -8.96
CA ASP A 80 2.54 -5.64 -9.98
C ASP A 80 2.76 -4.26 -9.38
N LEU A 81 3.96 -3.74 -9.53
CA LEU A 81 4.32 -2.41 -9.06
C LEU A 81 4.66 -1.54 -10.26
N SER A 82 3.99 -0.42 -10.39
CA SER A 82 4.31 0.53 -11.45
C SER A 82 4.27 1.96 -10.90
N CYS A 83 5.10 2.81 -11.47
CA CYS A 83 5.21 4.19 -11.05
C CYS A 83 5.08 5.10 -12.25
N TYR A 84 4.36 6.20 -12.06
CA TYR A 84 4.14 7.15 -13.14
C TYR A 84 3.78 8.51 -12.55
N ARG A 85 3.65 9.49 -13.42
CA ARG A 85 3.24 10.82 -12.98
C ARG A 85 1.84 11.11 -13.48
N GLU A 86 1.02 11.67 -12.60
CA GLU A 86 -0.34 12.04 -12.94
C GLU A 86 -0.60 13.42 -12.36
N ASN A 87 -0.78 14.41 -13.20
CA ASN A 87 -0.94 15.80 -12.78
C ASN A 87 0.27 16.23 -11.92
N ASP A 88 0.01 16.70 -10.72
CA ASP A 88 1.08 17.15 -9.82
C ASP A 88 1.57 16.06 -8.89
N TYR A 89 1.11 14.84 -9.09
CA TYR A 89 1.47 13.74 -8.19
C TYR A 89 2.41 12.77 -8.87
N GLN A 90 3.28 12.19 -8.08
CA GLN A 90 3.96 10.97 -8.47
C GLN A 90 3.17 9.82 -7.87
N VAL A 91 2.91 8.79 -8.66
CA VAL A 91 2.00 7.73 -8.27
C VAL A 91 2.72 6.39 -8.23
N LEU A 92 2.50 5.66 -7.15
CA LEU A 92 2.88 4.26 -7.07
C LEU A 92 1.61 3.43 -7.12
N GLN A 93 1.51 2.54 -8.08
CA GLN A 93 0.37 1.65 -8.24
C GLN A 93 0.78 0.25 -7.82
N ILE A 94 0.02 -0.33 -6.91
CA ILE A 94 0.26 -1.68 -6.39
C ILE A 94 -0.97 -2.51 -6.72
N SER A 95 -0.81 -3.44 -7.66
CA SER A 95 -1.92 -4.30 -8.10
C SER A 95 -1.62 -5.73 -7.72
N ASP A 96 -2.65 -6.44 -7.26
CA ASP A 96 -2.51 -7.85 -6.98
C ASP A 96 -3.65 -8.64 -7.64
N ASN A 97 -3.43 -9.94 -7.78
CA ASN A 97 -4.43 -10.87 -8.33
C ASN A 97 -5.09 -11.69 -7.23
N GLY A 98 -5.29 -11.08 -6.08
CA GLY A 98 -5.82 -11.75 -4.91
C GLY A 98 -7.33 -11.93 -4.92
N ILE A 99 -7.88 -12.10 -3.72
CA ILE A 99 -9.31 -12.38 -3.57
C ILE A 99 -10.21 -11.20 -3.89
N GLY A 100 -9.66 -9.99 -3.91
CA GLY A 100 -10.45 -8.78 -4.15
C GLY A 100 -11.27 -8.37 -2.94
N ILE A 101 -11.88 -7.20 -3.06
CA ILE A 101 -12.70 -6.60 -2.02
C ILE A 101 -14.02 -6.18 -2.64
N ASP A 102 -15.12 -6.49 -1.98
CA ASP A 102 -16.41 -5.97 -2.40
C ASP A 102 -16.51 -4.51 -1.91
N LEU A 103 -16.17 -3.57 -2.78
CA LEU A 103 -16.13 -2.17 -2.40
C LEU A 103 -17.51 -1.56 -2.16
N GLU A 104 -18.55 -2.12 -2.74
CA GLU A 104 -19.91 -1.66 -2.46
C GLU A 104 -20.25 -1.95 -1.00
N LYS A 105 -19.79 -3.08 -0.50
CA LYS A 105 -20.10 -3.52 0.85
C LYS A 105 -19.12 -2.97 1.87
N HIS A 106 -17.83 -2.94 1.52
CA HIS A 106 -16.77 -2.62 2.48
C HIS A 106 -15.98 -1.36 2.18
N GLY A 107 -16.31 -0.65 1.10
CA GLY A 107 -15.51 0.51 0.69
C GLY A 107 -15.38 1.57 1.76
N LYS A 108 -16.45 1.82 2.50
CA LYS A 108 -16.42 2.85 3.53
C LYS A 108 -15.59 2.45 4.73
N GLU A 109 -15.37 1.14 4.91
CA GLU A 109 -14.66 0.63 6.07
C GLU A 109 -13.20 0.34 5.78
N LEU A 110 -12.80 0.41 4.53
CA LEU A 110 -11.50 -0.09 4.10
C LEU A 110 -10.34 0.50 4.87
N PHE A 111 -10.39 1.79 5.14
CA PHE A 111 -9.35 2.47 5.87
C PHE A 111 -9.74 2.76 7.33
N GLY A 112 -10.80 2.12 7.81
CA GLY A 112 -11.22 2.30 9.18
C GLY A 112 -10.41 1.44 10.15
N MET A 113 -10.23 1.94 11.34
CA MET A 113 -9.47 1.23 12.37
C MET A 113 -10.20 -0.02 12.82
N TYR A 114 -9.45 -1.12 12.99
CA TYR A 114 -9.97 -2.40 13.48
C TYR A 114 -10.99 -3.09 12.57
N LYS A 115 -11.05 -2.71 11.30
CA LYS A 115 -11.97 -3.36 10.38
C LYS A 115 -11.31 -4.58 9.73
N THR A 116 -12.12 -5.60 9.50
CA THR A 116 -11.69 -6.77 8.75
C THR A 116 -12.68 -7.02 7.63
N PHE A 117 -12.23 -7.62 6.53
CA PHE A 117 -13.08 -7.75 5.34
C PHE A 117 -13.59 -9.14 5.10
N ASN A 118 -12.98 -10.15 5.68
CA ASN A 118 -13.35 -11.53 5.40
C ASN A 118 -13.49 -12.36 6.68
N GLY A 119 -13.71 -11.71 7.78
CA GLY A 119 -13.93 -12.40 9.04
C GLY A 119 -12.66 -12.99 9.68
N ASN A 120 -11.51 -12.76 9.10
CA ASN A 120 -10.26 -13.24 9.65
C ASN A 120 -9.81 -12.31 10.79
N PRO A 121 -9.71 -12.80 12.02
CA PRO A 121 -9.36 -11.94 13.14
C PRO A 121 -7.96 -11.32 13.03
N ASP A 122 -7.10 -11.90 12.20
CA ASP A 122 -5.78 -11.33 11.99
C ASP A 122 -5.78 -10.26 10.92
N SER A 123 -6.88 -10.08 10.23
CA SER A 123 -7.00 -9.08 9.19
C SER A 123 -7.46 -7.77 9.77
N LYS A 124 -6.65 -7.17 10.57
CA LYS A 124 -7.01 -5.89 11.18
C LYS A 124 -6.81 -4.80 10.16
N GLY A 125 -7.76 -3.91 10.04
CA GLY A 125 -7.62 -2.77 9.16
C GLY A 125 -6.64 -1.73 9.66
N MET A 126 -5.91 -2.05 10.71
CA MET A 126 -5.01 -1.10 11.34
C MET A 126 -3.91 -0.60 10.42
N GLY A 127 -3.32 -1.50 9.64
CA GLY A 127 -2.24 -1.13 8.73
C GLY A 127 -2.70 -0.11 7.68
N LEU A 128 -3.86 -0.35 7.07
CA LEU A 128 -4.39 0.59 6.08
C LEU A 128 -4.84 1.89 6.71
N PHE A 129 -5.43 1.84 7.90
CA PHE A 129 -5.81 3.02 8.64
C PHE A 129 -4.60 3.91 8.92
N MET A 130 -3.53 3.32 9.44
CA MET A 130 -2.30 4.04 9.73
C MET A 130 -1.68 4.62 8.47
N SER A 131 -1.63 3.82 7.41
CA SER A 131 -1.06 4.27 6.15
C SER A 131 -1.85 5.42 5.54
N LYS A 132 -3.17 5.35 5.61
CA LYS A 132 -4.01 6.45 5.12
C LYS A 132 -3.72 7.74 5.88
N ASN A 133 -3.60 7.65 7.20
CA ASN A 133 -3.27 8.82 7.99
C ASN A 133 -1.91 9.40 7.64
N GLN A 134 -0.93 8.53 7.43
CA GLN A 134 0.41 8.98 7.04
C GLN A 134 0.40 9.65 5.67
N ILE A 135 -0.32 9.07 4.72
CA ILE A 135 -0.44 9.64 3.37
C ILE A 135 -1.13 11.00 3.44
N ASP A 136 -2.22 11.10 4.20
CA ASP A 136 -2.93 12.36 4.36
C ASP A 136 -2.04 13.43 4.99
N ALA A 137 -1.26 13.05 5.99
CA ALA A 137 -0.37 13.99 6.67
C ALA A 137 0.69 14.55 5.73
N MET A 138 1.06 13.81 4.70
CA MET A 138 2.04 14.24 3.71
C MET A 138 1.42 14.95 2.51
N GLY A 139 0.12 15.22 2.56
CA GLY A 139 -0.57 15.94 1.49
C GLY A 139 -0.90 15.11 0.27
N GLY A 140 -0.80 13.81 0.38
CA GLY A 140 -1.12 12.90 -0.73
C GLY A 140 -2.52 12.33 -0.61
N LYS A 141 -2.76 11.29 -1.38
CA LYS A 141 -4.03 10.56 -1.31
C LYS A 141 -3.82 9.12 -1.75
N VAL A 142 -4.77 8.27 -1.46
CA VAL A 142 -4.76 6.89 -1.90
C VAL A 142 -6.13 6.55 -2.49
N THR A 143 -6.13 5.81 -3.58
CA THR A 143 -7.36 5.31 -4.18
C THR A 143 -7.28 3.80 -4.28
N VAL A 144 -8.45 3.17 -4.41
CA VAL A 144 -8.54 1.72 -4.50
C VAL A 144 -9.57 1.35 -5.56
N SER A 145 -9.25 0.33 -6.33
CA SER A 145 -10.22 -0.33 -7.20
C SER A 145 -10.06 -1.83 -6.99
N SER A 146 -11.14 -2.57 -7.03
CA SER A 146 -11.08 -4.00 -6.74
C SER A 146 -12.28 -4.70 -7.35
N THR A 147 -12.05 -5.96 -7.73
CA THR A 147 -13.11 -6.84 -8.24
C THR A 147 -12.95 -8.18 -7.52
N LEU A 148 -14.03 -8.67 -6.95
CA LEU A 148 -14.00 -9.94 -6.23
C LEU A 148 -13.47 -11.04 -7.13
N ASN A 149 -12.59 -11.86 -6.56
CA ASN A 149 -11.93 -12.97 -7.23
C ASN A 149 -10.95 -12.59 -8.33
N GLU A 150 -10.72 -11.31 -8.55
CA GLU A 150 -9.76 -10.85 -9.56
C GLU A 150 -8.57 -10.13 -8.95
N GLY A 151 -8.81 -9.33 -7.92
CA GLY A 151 -7.73 -8.66 -7.23
C GLY A 151 -8.04 -7.22 -6.89
N THR A 152 -7.01 -6.52 -6.42
CA THR A 152 -7.14 -5.16 -5.91
C THR A 152 -5.98 -4.32 -6.43
N THR A 153 -6.28 -3.06 -6.74
CA THR A 153 -5.27 -2.07 -7.12
C THR A 153 -5.37 -0.88 -6.19
N PHE A 154 -4.27 -0.57 -5.52
CA PHE A 154 -4.13 0.65 -4.75
C PHE A 154 -3.22 1.61 -5.50
N LYS A 155 -3.59 2.89 -5.52
CA LYS A 155 -2.73 3.93 -6.07
C LYS A 155 -2.41 4.91 -4.95
N ILE A 156 -1.12 5.09 -4.69
CA ILE A 156 -0.64 6.01 -3.68
C ILE A 156 -0.09 7.23 -4.40
N TYR A 157 -0.65 8.38 -4.09
CA TYR A 157 -0.30 9.65 -4.74
C TYR A 157 0.60 10.44 -3.82
N PHE A 158 1.84 10.62 -4.22
CA PHE A 158 2.83 11.41 -3.49
C PHE A 158 2.82 12.82 -4.06
N LYS A 159 2.57 13.78 -3.20
CA LYS A 159 2.47 15.18 -3.61
C LYS A 159 3.84 15.81 -3.93
#